data_e32af4ea1debab09e05f5d3ba80b8e1d
#
_entry.id   e32af4ea1debab09e05f5d3ba80b8e1d
#
_cell.length_a   1.000
_cell.length_b   1.000
_cell.length_c   1.000
_cell.angle_alpha   90.00
_cell.angle_beta   90.00
_cell.angle_gamma   90.00
#
_symmetry.space_group_name_H-M   'P 1'
#
loop_
_entity.id
_entity.type
_entity.pdbx_description
1 polymer ?
#
loop_
_entity_poly.entity_id
_entity_poly.type
_entity_poly.pdbx_seq_one_letter_code
_entity_poly.pdbx_strand_id
1 'polypeptide(L)'
;MVSRRITLLSLLSGILEAFIGFAPISATKADTHHGMRSAEFIQSLARHAIDSLTNPETSRSERIKRFRVMFNDNFAVRSMGKRALGRYWRKTTMGERMEYQKLFERLMVITYVDRFANYAGEDLNVLDNRIEDKAIATVFSELRREGDAKSIRVDWIVGTNGTIYKIVDVKVEGISMTKVLASDFSSIIRQCDGQISGLIAELEKKTAQLFAKP
;
A
#
# COMPACT_ATOMS: atom_id res chain seq x y z
N MET A 1 63.46 -52.56 15.06
CA MET A 1 64.62 -51.68 15.33
C MET A 1 64.08 -50.27 15.64
N VAL A 2 64.49 -49.87 16.86
CA VAL A 2 64.68 -48.50 17.38
C VAL A 2 63.46 -47.52 17.28
N SER A 3 62.65 -47.46 18.27
CA SER A 3 62.63 -46.57 19.46
C SER A 3 63.13 -45.14 19.19
N ARG A 4 62.25 -44.17 19.36
CA ARG A 4 62.55 -43.02 20.24
C ARG A 4 61.28 -42.23 20.61
N ARG A 5 60.99 -42.26 21.89
CA ARG A 5 60.16 -41.35 22.67
C ARG A 5 60.82 -39.97 22.66
N ILE A 6 60.09 -38.90 22.59
CA ILE A 6 60.34 -37.66 23.33
C ILE A 6 59.03 -37.00 23.71
N THR A 7 59.00 -36.66 24.96
CA THR A 7 58.02 -36.13 25.84
C THR A 7 57.86 -34.59 25.73
N LEU A 8 56.67 -34.11 26.11
CA LEU A 8 56.30 -32.86 26.79
C LEU A 8 56.65 -31.49 26.14
N LEU A 9 55.73 -30.61 25.96
CA LEU A 9 55.39 -29.56 26.93
C LEU A 9 54.13 -28.77 26.47
N SER A 10 53.26 -28.59 27.44
CA SER A 10 52.12 -27.68 27.49
C SER A 10 52.39 -26.25 26.94
N LEU A 11 51.45 -25.73 26.19
CA LEU A 11 51.19 -24.30 26.18
C LEU A 11 49.67 -24.07 25.99
N LEU A 12 49.05 -23.69 27.08
CA LEU A 12 47.75 -23.01 27.11
C LEU A 12 47.86 -21.74 26.26
N SER A 13 47.02 -21.62 25.27
CA SER A 13 46.68 -20.31 24.71
C SER A 13 45.18 -20.28 24.48
N GLY A 14 44.53 -19.43 25.27
CA GLY A 14 43.12 -19.24 25.30
C GLY A 14 42.58 -18.79 23.94
N ILE A 15 41.61 -19.51 23.46
CA ILE A 15 40.71 -19.04 22.40
C ILE A 15 39.73 -18.08 23.08
N LEU A 16 39.98 -16.79 22.96
CA LEU A 16 39.02 -15.74 23.28
C LEU A 16 37.93 -15.83 22.23
N GLU A 17 36.87 -16.56 22.56
CA GLU A 17 35.61 -16.51 21.80
C GLU A 17 35.04 -15.09 21.90
N ALA A 18 35.27 -14.32 20.85
CA ALA A 18 34.55 -13.07 20.64
C ALA A 18 33.08 -13.43 20.37
N PHE A 19 32.30 -13.51 21.42
CA PHE A 19 30.85 -13.42 21.36
C PHE A 19 30.52 -12.05 20.75
N ILE A 20 30.39 -11.99 19.43
CA ILE A 20 29.69 -10.88 18.76
C ILE A 20 28.24 -10.99 19.21
N GLY A 21 27.94 -10.35 20.32
CA GLY A 21 26.58 -10.20 20.82
C GLY A 21 25.76 -9.50 19.73
N PHE A 22 24.94 -10.26 19.05
CA PHE A 22 23.85 -9.71 18.24
C PHE A 22 22.89 -9.05 19.24
N ALA A 23 23.15 -7.78 19.53
CA ALA A 23 22.21 -6.99 20.32
C ALA A 23 20.89 -6.94 19.51
N PRO A 24 19.76 -7.38 20.08
CA PRO A 24 18.50 -7.19 19.42
C PRO A 24 18.33 -5.68 19.19
N ILE A 25 18.08 -5.29 17.93
CA ILE A 25 17.72 -3.91 17.62
C ILE A 25 16.41 -3.67 18.33
N SER A 26 16.48 -3.08 19.51
CA SER A 26 15.31 -2.70 20.29
C SER A 26 14.58 -1.62 19.49
N ALA A 27 13.38 -1.93 19.01
CA ALA A 27 12.50 -0.93 18.42
C ALA A 27 12.38 0.24 19.41
N THR A 28 12.60 1.46 18.94
CA THR A 28 12.51 2.62 19.81
C THR A 28 11.05 2.85 20.20
N LYS A 29 10.82 3.48 21.36
CA LYS A 29 9.47 3.79 21.84
C LYS A 29 8.65 4.60 20.81
N ALA A 30 9.35 5.43 20.01
CA ALA A 30 8.78 6.20 18.91
C ALA A 30 8.32 5.31 17.75
N ASP A 31 9.07 4.25 17.42
CA ASP A 31 8.72 3.31 16.35
C ASP A 31 7.46 2.52 16.72
N THR A 32 7.40 1.98 17.94
CA THR A 32 6.21 1.27 18.44
C THR A 32 4.96 2.16 18.37
N HIS A 33 5.07 3.43 18.73
CA HIS A 33 3.96 4.38 18.70
C HIS A 33 3.50 4.68 17.25
N HIS A 34 4.42 4.79 16.28
CA HIS A 34 4.06 4.96 14.87
C HIS A 34 3.30 3.75 14.31
N GLY A 35 3.74 2.54 14.62
CA GLY A 35 3.07 1.30 14.18
C GLY A 35 1.64 1.21 14.71
N MET A 36 1.45 1.42 16.01
CA MET A 36 0.13 1.41 16.64
C MET A 36 -0.80 2.45 16.02
N ARG A 37 -0.34 3.70 15.83
CA ARG A 37 -1.15 4.74 15.18
C ARG A 37 -1.50 4.43 13.73
N SER A 38 -0.61 3.77 13.00
CA SER A 38 -0.92 3.32 11.64
C SER A 38 -2.01 2.25 11.63
N ALA A 39 -2.00 1.31 12.58
CA ALA A 39 -3.05 0.31 12.73
C ALA A 39 -4.39 0.93 13.14
N GLU A 40 -4.40 1.84 14.12
CA GLU A 40 -5.58 2.60 14.54
C GLU A 40 -6.17 3.42 13.38
N PHE A 41 -5.32 4.07 12.58
CA PHE A 41 -5.72 4.81 11.39
C PHE A 41 -6.46 3.92 10.39
N ILE A 42 -5.93 2.73 10.07
CA ILE A 42 -6.58 1.78 9.14
C ILE A 42 -7.91 1.27 9.72
N GLN A 43 -7.96 0.91 11.00
CA GLN A 43 -9.20 0.47 11.64
C GLN A 43 -10.28 1.57 11.64
N SER A 44 -9.88 2.80 11.95
CA SER A 44 -10.79 3.94 11.95
C SER A 44 -11.32 4.25 10.56
N LEU A 45 -10.43 4.20 9.55
CA LEU A 45 -10.81 4.40 8.14
C LEU A 45 -11.79 3.34 7.66
N ALA A 46 -11.57 2.05 8.01
CA ALA A 46 -12.46 0.97 7.63
C ALA A 46 -13.87 1.16 8.22
N ARG A 47 -13.97 1.46 9.52
CA ARG A 47 -15.26 1.77 10.16
C ARG A 47 -15.95 2.94 9.47
N HIS A 48 -15.24 4.05 9.28
CA HIS A 48 -15.79 5.24 8.62
C HIS A 48 -16.25 4.95 7.18
N ALA A 49 -15.52 4.09 6.44
CA ALA A 49 -15.93 3.67 5.09
C ALA A 49 -17.23 2.87 5.11
N ILE A 50 -17.37 1.91 6.03
CA ILE A 50 -18.59 1.13 6.21
C ILE A 50 -19.76 2.07 6.55
N ASP A 51 -19.63 2.88 7.59
CA ASP A 51 -20.69 3.77 8.07
C ASP A 51 -21.17 4.77 7.00
N SER A 52 -20.24 5.29 6.20
CA SER A 52 -20.53 6.37 5.25
C SER A 52 -20.97 5.90 3.87
N LEU A 53 -20.56 4.68 3.45
CA LEU A 53 -20.64 4.27 2.05
C LEU A 53 -21.52 3.05 1.80
N THR A 54 -21.87 2.25 2.83
CA THR A 54 -22.58 0.98 2.63
C THR A 54 -24.09 1.07 2.78
N ASN A 55 -24.63 2.21 3.22
CA ASN A 55 -26.07 2.39 3.33
C ASN A 55 -26.74 2.20 1.95
N PRO A 56 -27.66 1.22 1.78
CA PRO A 56 -28.31 0.93 0.51
C PRO A 56 -29.12 2.10 -0.05
N GLU A 57 -29.66 2.97 0.82
CA GLU A 57 -30.41 4.17 0.41
C GLU A 57 -29.51 5.29 -0.14
N THR A 58 -28.18 5.17 -0.02
CA THR A 58 -27.26 6.17 -0.55
C THR A 58 -27.16 6.03 -2.06
N SER A 59 -27.54 7.08 -2.80
CA SER A 59 -27.42 7.09 -4.25
C SER A 59 -25.96 6.90 -4.67
N ARG A 60 -25.73 6.30 -5.85
CA ARG A 60 -24.37 6.11 -6.40
C ARG A 60 -23.63 7.44 -6.52
N SER A 61 -24.28 8.51 -6.94
CA SER A 61 -23.67 9.85 -7.06
C SER A 61 -23.20 10.40 -5.71
N GLU A 62 -23.98 10.22 -4.66
CA GLU A 62 -23.61 10.63 -3.30
C GLU A 62 -22.48 9.77 -2.74
N ARG A 63 -22.52 8.47 -2.99
CA ARG A 63 -21.45 7.54 -2.60
C ARG A 63 -20.13 7.90 -3.29
N ILE A 64 -20.17 8.28 -4.57
CA ILE A 64 -18.99 8.78 -5.30
C ILE A 64 -18.41 10.03 -4.63
N LYS A 65 -19.25 10.99 -4.23
CA LYS A 65 -18.79 12.21 -3.56
C LYS A 65 -18.13 11.90 -2.21
N ARG A 66 -18.78 11.09 -1.37
CA ARG A 66 -18.26 10.71 -0.05
C ARG A 66 -16.94 9.93 -0.18
N PHE A 67 -16.91 8.93 -1.08
CA PHE A 67 -15.69 8.15 -1.30
C PHE A 67 -14.55 9.00 -1.86
N ARG A 68 -14.83 9.96 -2.75
CA ARG A 68 -13.81 10.90 -3.26
C ARG A 68 -13.17 11.71 -2.14
N VAL A 69 -13.96 12.27 -1.22
CA VAL A 69 -13.45 13.01 -0.06
C VAL A 69 -12.57 12.09 0.78
N MET A 70 -13.11 10.93 1.17
CA MET A 70 -12.39 9.94 1.98
C MET A 70 -11.08 9.49 1.31
N PHE A 71 -11.09 9.24 0.01
CA PHE A 71 -9.90 8.85 -0.75
C PHE A 71 -8.83 9.94 -0.75
N ASN A 72 -9.21 11.19 -1.02
CA ASN A 72 -8.26 12.31 -1.00
C ASN A 72 -7.72 12.62 0.40
N ASP A 73 -8.54 12.45 1.44
CA ASP A 73 -8.14 12.73 2.83
C ASP A 73 -7.25 11.64 3.41
N ASN A 74 -7.39 10.39 2.97
CA ASN A 74 -6.70 9.28 3.60
C ASN A 74 -5.62 8.63 2.72
N PHE A 75 -5.58 8.90 1.41
CA PHE A 75 -4.58 8.35 0.51
C PHE A 75 -3.63 9.45 -0.01
N ALA A 76 -2.39 9.08 -0.24
CA ALA A 76 -1.39 9.95 -0.87
C ALA A 76 -1.58 9.95 -2.40
N VAL A 77 -2.76 10.34 -2.88
CA VAL A 77 -3.24 10.17 -4.26
C VAL A 77 -2.23 10.68 -5.28
N ARG A 78 -1.68 11.88 -5.05
CA ARG A 78 -0.66 12.48 -5.95
C ARG A 78 0.61 11.64 -6.03
N SER A 79 1.07 11.09 -4.91
CA SER A 79 2.26 10.23 -4.85
C SER A 79 1.99 8.87 -5.49
N MET A 80 0.80 8.31 -5.29
CA MET A 80 0.39 7.06 -5.92
C MET A 80 0.32 7.21 -7.43
N GLY A 81 -0.34 8.26 -7.95
CA GLY A 81 -0.40 8.55 -9.37
C GLY A 81 0.99 8.77 -9.98
N LYS A 82 1.87 9.51 -9.32
CA LYS A 82 3.27 9.66 -9.76
C LYS A 82 4.00 8.32 -9.87
N ARG A 83 3.82 7.43 -8.89
CA ARG A 83 4.43 6.09 -8.92
C ARG A 83 3.82 5.19 -9.99
N ALA A 84 2.51 5.24 -10.17
CA ALA A 84 1.82 4.49 -11.21
C ALA A 84 2.25 4.92 -12.63
N LEU A 85 2.57 6.19 -12.85
CA LEU A 85 3.14 6.66 -14.12
C LEU A 85 4.64 6.30 -14.28
N GLY A 86 5.32 6.04 -13.16
CA GLY A 86 6.69 5.54 -13.12
C GLY A 86 7.69 6.44 -13.85
N ARG A 87 8.53 5.82 -14.72
CA ARG A 87 9.56 6.53 -15.49
C ARG A 87 9.00 7.62 -16.42
N TYR A 88 7.76 7.47 -16.87
CA TYR A 88 7.11 8.43 -17.78
C TYR A 88 6.80 9.76 -17.10
N TRP A 89 6.67 9.80 -15.77
CA TRP A 89 6.45 11.03 -15.02
C TRP A 89 7.46 12.14 -15.35
N ARG A 90 8.72 11.77 -15.58
CA ARG A 90 9.76 12.76 -15.91
C ARG A 90 9.66 13.31 -17.32
N LYS A 91 8.93 12.62 -18.19
CA LYS A 91 8.76 13.00 -19.60
C LYS A 91 7.50 13.83 -19.85
N THR A 92 6.63 13.95 -18.83
CA THR A 92 5.38 14.71 -18.92
C THR A 92 5.60 16.20 -18.73
N THR A 93 4.86 17.00 -19.49
CA THR A 93 4.68 18.45 -19.27
C THR A 93 3.87 18.69 -17.98
N MET A 94 3.83 19.95 -17.53
CA MET A 94 2.99 20.32 -16.37
C MET A 94 1.49 20.10 -16.66
N GLY A 95 1.03 20.46 -17.86
CA GLY A 95 -0.37 20.25 -18.28
C GLY A 95 -0.77 18.77 -18.25
N GLU A 96 0.02 17.91 -18.90
CA GLU A 96 -0.22 16.47 -18.90
C GLU A 96 -0.21 15.87 -17.49
N ARG A 97 0.66 16.35 -16.58
CA ARG A 97 0.67 15.90 -15.18
C ARG A 97 -0.61 16.25 -14.46
N MET A 98 -1.11 17.46 -14.64
CA MET A 98 -2.35 17.91 -14.00
C MET A 98 -3.54 17.10 -14.50
N GLU A 99 -3.65 16.92 -15.80
CA GLU A 99 -4.73 16.16 -16.43
C GLU A 99 -4.68 14.68 -16.03
N TYR A 100 -3.52 14.04 -16.14
CA TYR A 100 -3.30 12.67 -15.68
C TYR A 100 -3.67 12.48 -14.21
N GLN A 101 -3.24 13.37 -13.31
CA GLN A 101 -3.55 13.25 -11.88
C GLN A 101 -5.05 13.34 -11.61
N LYS A 102 -5.76 14.21 -12.29
CA LYS A 102 -7.22 14.31 -12.22
C LYS A 102 -7.91 13.03 -12.70
N LEU A 103 -7.44 12.47 -13.81
CA LEU A 103 -7.96 11.22 -14.36
C LEU A 103 -7.61 10.01 -13.51
N PHE A 104 -6.41 9.96 -12.93
CA PHE A 104 -5.98 8.94 -11.99
C PHE A 104 -6.89 8.91 -10.76
N GLU A 105 -7.12 10.06 -10.12
CA GLU A 105 -8.04 10.18 -8.98
C GLU A 105 -9.45 9.71 -9.37
N ARG A 106 -9.98 10.20 -10.49
CA ARG A 106 -11.29 9.83 -11.00
C ARG A 106 -11.41 8.32 -11.26
N LEU A 107 -10.38 7.72 -11.87
CA LEU A 107 -10.33 6.28 -12.12
C LEU A 107 -10.41 5.48 -10.82
N MET A 108 -9.60 5.87 -9.80
CA MET A 108 -9.61 5.19 -8.51
C MET A 108 -10.98 5.27 -7.85
N VAL A 109 -11.54 6.47 -7.77
CA VAL A 109 -12.84 6.67 -7.14
C VAL A 109 -13.93 5.83 -7.82
N ILE A 110 -14.04 5.92 -9.15
CA ILE A 110 -15.13 5.24 -9.86
C ILE A 110 -14.95 3.71 -9.93
N THR A 111 -13.71 3.21 -9.88
CA THR A 111 -13.41 1.77 -9.89
C THR A 111 -13.78 1.11 -8.56
N TYR A 112 -13.59 1.80 -7.44
CA TYR A 112 -13.73 1.19 -6.13
C TYR A 112 -15.03 1.53 -5.40
N VAL A 113 -15.74 2.62 -5.78
CA VAL A 113 -16.96 3.06 -5.09
C VAL A 113 -18.08 2.01 -5.12
N ASP A 114 -18.21 1.30 -6.24
CA ASP A 114 -19.29 0.30 -6.41
C ASP A 114 -19.10 -0.95 -5.53
N ARG A 115 -17.90 -1.16 -4.98
CA ARG A 115 -17.66 -2.25 -4.01
C ARG A 115 -18.42 -2.01 -2.69
N PHE A 116 -18.55 -0.76 -2.28
CA PHE A 116 -19.32 -0.41 -1.08
C PHE A 116 -20.83 -0.55 -1.29
N ALA A 117 -21.31 -0.40 -2.52
CA ALA A 117 -22.71 -0.69 -2.84
C ALA A 117 -23.04 -2.19 -2.71
N ASN A 118 -22.07 -3.04 -2.96
CA ASN A 118 -22.19 -4.50 -2.90
C ASN A 118 -21.63 -5.08 -1.59
N TYR A 119 -21.45 -4.24 -0.57
CA TYR A 119 -21.00 -4.68 0.74
C TYR A 119 -21.99 -5.70 1.33
N ALA A 120 -21.48 -6.81 1.79
CA ALA A 120 -22.27 -7.93 2.32
C ALA A 120 -21.84 -8.34 3.74
N GLY A 121 -21.35 -7.38 4.52
CA GLY A 121 -20.92 -7.62 5.90
C GLY A 121 -19.46 -8.10 6.03
N GLU A 122 -18.62 -7.76 5.05
CA GLU A 122 -17.18 -8.05 5.16
C GLU A 122 -16.56 -7.29 6.32
N ASP A 123 -15.77 -7.98 7.16
CA ASP A 123 -15.03 -7.37 8.26
C ASP A 123 -13.56 -7.25 7.91
N LEU A 124 -12.96 -6.08 8.21
CA LEU A 124 -11.54 -5.85 8.10
C LEU A 124 -10.88 -6.03 9.46
N ASN A 125 -10.21 -7.16 9.65
CA ASN A 125 -9.49 -7.48 10.86
C ASN A 125 -8.01 -7.09 10.71
N VAL A 126 -7.54 -6.12 11.49
CA VAL A 126 -6.12 -5.77 11.58
C VAL A 126 -5.42 -6.79 12.45
N LEU A 127 -4.41 -7.46 11.88
CA LEU A 127 -3.69 -8.57 12.52
C LEU A 127 -2.41 -8.09 13.21
N ASP A 128 -1.63 -7.25 12.52
CA ASP A 128 -0.31 -6.82 12.97
C ASP A 128 0.14 -5.55 12.24
N ASN A 129 1.26 -5.00 12.66
CA ASN A 129 1.92 -3.89 11.95
C ASN A 129 3.43 -4.05 12.00
N ARG A 130 4.11 -3.54 10.99
CA ARG A 130 5.58 -3.52 10.91
C ARG A 130 6.07 -2.13 10.50
N ILE A 131 7.00 -1.60 11.25
CA ILE A 131 7.72 -0.37 10.87
C ILE A 131 8.76 -0.73 9.82
N GLU A 132 8.68 -0.08 8.67
CA GLU A 132 9.67 -0.23 7.59
C GLU A 132 10.78 0.81 7.73
N ASP A 133 10.41 2.04 8.10
CA ASP A 133 11.32 3.14 8.45
C ASP A 133 10.59 4.20 9.29
N LYS A 134 11.24 5.34 9.58
CA LYS A 134 10.68 6.42 10.40
C LYS A 134 9.38 7.03 9.86
N ALA A 135 9.10 6.85 8.58
CA ALA A 135 7.97 7.48 7.90
C ALA A 135 7.00 6.47 7.29
N ILE A 136 7.35 5.18 7.28
CA ILE A 136 6.55 4.13 6.61
C ILE A 136 6.32 2.95 7.56
N ALA A 137 5.06 2.55 7.66
CA ALA A 137 4.63 1.32 8.30
C ALA A 137 3.80 0.45 7.35
N THR A 138 3.89 -0.86 7.49
CA THR A 138 2.96 -1.81 6.89
C THR A 138 1.99 -2.29 7.94
N VAL A 139 0.69 -2.11 7.71
CA VAL A 139 -0.38 -2.67 8.53
C VAL A 139 -0.92 -3.90 7.82
N PHE A 140 -0.87 -5.04 8.46
CA PHE A 140 -1.37 -6.31 7.95
C PHE A 140 -2.81 -6.52 8.38
N SER A 141 -3.66 -6.88 7.45
CA SER A 141 -5.06 -7.18 7.72
C SER A 141 -5.58 -8.30 6.84
N GLU A 142 -6.72 -8.83 7.22
CA GLU A 142 -7.54 -9.71 6.41
C GLU A 142 -8.95 -9.17 6.27
N LEU A 143 -9.50 -9.31 5.08
CA LEU A 143 -10.91 -9.05 4.81
C LEU A 143 -11.63 -10.39 4.78
N ARG A 144 -12.64 -10.53 5.62
CA ARG A 144 -13.42 -11.76 5.77
C ARG A 144 -14.90 -11.47 5.69
N ARG A 145 -15.62 -12.33 4.97
CA ARG A 145 -17.09 -12.35 5.01
C ARG A 145 -17.52 -13.50 5.91
N GLU A 146 -18.60 -13.31 6.67
CA GLU A 146 -19.18 -14.38 7.47
C GLU A 146 -19.65 -15.53 6.55
N GLY A 147 -19.23 -16.75 6.89
CA GLY A 147 -19.50 -17.96 6.11
C GLY A 147 -18.48 -18.26 5.00
N ASP A 148 -17.58 -17.37 4.66
CA ASP A 148 -16.53 -17.64 3.68
C ASP A 148 -15.39 -18.47 4.28
N ALA A 149 -14.95 -19.50 3.54
CA ALA A 149 -13.85 -20.38 3.98
C ALA A 149 -12.47 -19.72 3.89
N LYS A 150 -12.35 -18.61 3.14
CA LYS A 150 -11.08 -17.90 2.90
C LYS A 150 -11.22 -16.41 3.18
N SER A 151 -10.27 -15.88 3.92
CA SER A 151 -10.05 -14.43 4.01
C SER A 151 -9.15 -13.94 2.86
N ILE A 152 -9.28 -12.67 2.52
CA ILE A 152 -8.40 -11.98 1.57
C ILE A 152 -7.40 -11.16 2.37
N ARG A 153 -6.10 -11.40 2.16
CA ARG A 153 -5.06 -10.62 2.80
C ARG A 153 -4.93 -9.24 2.16
N VAL A 154 -4.95 -8.21 2.99
CA VAL A 154 -4.77 -6.82 2.57
C VAL A 154 -3.70 -6.16 3.46
N ASP A 155 -2.58 -5.76 2.84
CA ASP A 155 -1.50 -5.05 3.52
C ASP A 155 -1.55 -3.58 3.10
N TRP A 156 -1.60 -2.69 4.08
CA TRP A 156 -1.68 -1.24 3.90
C TRP A 156 -0.32 -0.62 4.14
N ILE A 157 0.25 0.02 3.13
CA ILE A 157 1.49 0.77 3.28
C ILE A 157 1.12 2.19 3.68
N VAL A 158 1.38 2.54 4.92
CA VAL A 158 1.01 3.82 5.52
C VAL A 158 2.24 4.70 5.65
N GLY A 159 2.18 5.90 5.07
CA GLY A 159 3.20 6.93 5.23
C GLY A 159 2.76 8.00 6.24
N THR A 160 3.72 8.60 6.92
CA THR A 160 3.47 9.73 7.84
C THR A 160 4.57 10.77 7.77
N ASN A 161 4.22 12.01 8.12
CA ASN A 161 5.17 13.10 8.43
C ASN A 161 5.28 13.36 9.94
N GLY A 162 4.81 12.40 10.77
CA GLY A 162 4.75 12.50 12.23
C GLY A 162 3.38 12.96 12.77
N THR A 163 2.58 13.66 11.97
CA THR A 163 1.25 14.19 12.36
C THR A 163 0.13 13.61 11.51
N ILE A 164 0.32 13.53 10.19
CA ILE A 164 -0.68 13.09 9.21
C ILE A 164 -0.28 11.71 8.71
N TYR A 165 -1.25 10.80 8.68
CA TYR A 165 -1.13 9.46 8.13
C TYR A 165 -1.86 9.38 6.79
N LYS A 166 -1.22 8.77 5.79
CA LYS A 166 -1.78 8.54 4.45
C LYS A 166 -1.42 7.16 3.94
N ILE A 167 -2.36 6.48 3.32
CA ILE A 167 -2.08 5.25 2.58
C ILE A 167 -1.30 5.60 1.32
N VAL A 168 -0.13 5.01 1.16
CA VAL A 168 0.74 5.23 0.00
C VAL A 168 0.72 4.08 -0.99
N ASP A 169 0.31 2.88 -0.57
CA ASP A 169 0.05 1.72 -1.43
C ASP A 169 -0.85 0.73 -0.70
N VAL A 170 -1.51 -0.15 -1.44
CA VAL A 170 -2.26 -1.29 -0.92
C VAL A 170 -1.78 -2.54 -1.64
N LYS A 171 -1.50 -3.60 -0.87
CA LYS A 171 -1.21 -4.92 -1.43
C LYS A 171 -2.38 -5.84 -1.15
N VAL A 172 -2.88 -6.50 -2.16
CA VAL A 172 -3.90 -7.55 -2.05
C VAL A 172 -3.23 -8.87 -2.41
N GLU A 173 -3.30 -9.84 -1.51
CA GLU A 173 -2.60 -11.13 -1.66
C GLU A 173 -1.09 -10.94 -2.01
N GLY A 174 -0.44 -9.96 -1.37
CA GLY A 174 0.96 -9.61 -1.59
C GLY A 174 1.26 -8.80 -2.86
N ILE A 175 0.27 -8.57 -3.73
CA ILE A 175 0.43 -7.85 -5.00
C ILE A 175 0.15 -6.36 -4.81
N SER A 176 1.13 -5.49 -5.04
CA SER A 176 0.98 -4.03 -4.95
C SER A 176 0.06 -3.50 -6.05
N MET A 177 -1.00 -2.81 -5.65
CA MET A 177 -1.96 -2.21 -6.60
C MET A 177 -1.32 -1.08 -7.40
N THR A 178 -0.42 -0.30 -6.80
CA THR A 178 0.33 0.73 -7.54
C THR A 178 1.25 0.12 -8.60
N LYS A 179 1.87 -1.05 -8.35
CA LYS A 179 2.70 -1.75 -9.34
C LYS A 179 1.88 -2.32 -10.48
N VAL A 180 0.69 -2.87 -10.19
CA VAL A 180 -0.24 -3.34 -11.24
C VAL A 180 -0.61 -2.18 -12.16
N LEU A 181 -1.06 -1.06 -11.61
CA LEU A 181 -1.38 0.14 -12.38
C LEU A 181 -0.18 0.64 -13.20
N ALA A 182 1.03 0.61 -12.63
CA ALA A 182 2.24 1.02 -13.36
C ALA A 182 2.54 0.12 -14.55
N SER A 183 2.29 -1.18 -14.43
CA SER A 183 2.42 -2.13 -15.53
C SER A 183 1.40 -1.84 -16.64
N ASP A 184 0.14 -1.68 -16.27
CA ASP A 184 -0.96 -1.40 -17.20
C ASP A 184 -0.74 -0.07 -17.95
N PHE A 185 -0.44 0.99 -17.22
CA PHE A 185 -0.19 2.31 -17.82
C PHE A 185 1.04 2.30 -18.73
N SER A 186 2.12 1.62 -18.31
CA SER A 186 3.29 1.45 -19.17
C SER A 186 2.97 0.68 -20.44
N SER A 187 2.07 -0.30 -20.39
CA SER A 187 1.63 -1.04 -21.57
C SER A 187 0.86 -0.16 -22.54
N ILE A 188 -0.12 0.61 -22.03
CA ILE A 188 -0.89 1.57 -22.84
C ILE A 188 0.03 2.60 -23.49
N ILE A 189 0.94 3.22 -22.72
CA ILE A 189 1.88 4.20 -23.24
C ILE A 189 2.75 3.63 -24.37
N ARG A 190 3.24 2.38 -24.21
CA ARG A 190 4.01 1.71 -25.28
C ARG A 190 3.20 1.48 -26.54
N GLN A 191 1.92 1.13 -26.43
CA GLN A 191 1.01 0.96 -27.57
C GLN A 191 0.71 2.29 -28.30
N CYS A 192 0.95 3.42 -27.61
CA CYS A 192 0.79 4.77 -28.15
C CYS A 192 2.14 5.43 -28.42
N ASP A 193 3.12 4.72 -28.95
CA ASP A 193 4.46 5.21 -29.34
C ASP A 193 5.21 5.96 -28.23
N GLY A 194 4.96 5.58 -26.99
CA GLY A 194 5.56 6.22 -25.82
C GLY A 194 4.93 7.55 -25.42
N GLN A 195 3.79 7.93 -26.00
CA GLN A 195 3.11 9.20 -25.77
C GLN A 195 2.15 9.12 -24.57
N ILE A 196 2.29 10.07 -23.65
CA ILE A 196 1.41 10.17 -22.47
C ILE A 196 -0.03 10.55 -22.86
N SER A 197 -0.19 11.33 -23.92
CA SER A 197 -1.51 11.70 -24.45
C SER A 197 -2.38 10.49 -24.77
N GLY A 198 -1.79 9.38 -25.23
CA GLY A 198 -2.52 8.13 -25.46
C GLY A 198 -3.05 7.52 -24.16
N LEU A 199 -2.28 7.52 -23.08
CA LEU A 199 -2.76 7.11 -21.75
C LEU A 199 -3.88 8.05 -21.25
N ILE A 200 -3.72 9.35 -21.38
CA ILE A 200 -4.73 10.35 -20.98
C ILE A 200 -6.05 10.06 -21.68
N ALA A 201 -6.05 9.93 -23.02
CA ALA A 201 -7.24 9.61 -23.80
C ALA A 201 -7.91 8.29 -23.39
N GLU A 202 -7.12 7.25 -23.10
CA GLU A 202 -7.67 5.96 -22.64
C GLU A 202 -8.27 6.07 -21.23
N LEU A 203 -7.65 6.83 -20.33
CA LEU A 203 -8.19 7.09 -19.00
C LEU A 203 -9.49 7.91 -19.04
N GLU A 204 -9.59 8.90 -19.94
CA GLU A 204 -10.82 9.66 -20.15
C GLU A 204 -11.95 8.75 -20.61
N LYS A 205 -11.71 7.96 -21.64
CA LYS A 205 -12.67 7.00 -22.17
C LYS A 205 -13.12 6.02 -21.10
N LYS A 206 -12.18 5.40 -20.37
CA LYS A 206 -12.47 4.42 -19.33
C LYS A 206 -13.25 5.01 -18.18
N THR A 207 -12.86 6.19 -17.70
CA THR A 207 -13.58 6.86 -16.60
C THR A 207 -14.97 7.30 -17.02
N ALA A 208 -15.18 7.76 -18.26
CA ALA A 208 -16.50 8.10 -18.80
C ALA A 208 -17.42 6.85 -18.87
N GLN A 209 -16.91 5.75 -19.38
CA GLN A 209 -17.65 4.47 -19.44
C GLN A 209 -18.04 3.95 -18.06
N LEU A 210 -17.12 3.99 -17.07
CA LEU A 210 -17.39 3.56 -15.71
C LEU A 210 -18.40 4.50 -15.01
N PHE A 211 -18.33 5.79 -15.30
CA PHE A 211 -19.27 6.76 -14.73
C PHE A 211 -20.70 6.62 -15.27
N ALA A 212 -20.84 6.22 -16.53
CA ALA A 212 -22.14 6.02 -17.19
C ALA A 212 -22.88 4.75 -16.74
N LYS A 213 -22.26 3.88 -15.93
CA LYS A 213 -22.94 2.72 -15.35
C LYS A 213 -24.05 3.20 -14.42
N PRO A 214 -25.22 2.52 -14.44
CA PRO A 214 -26.32 2.85 -13.55
C PRO A 214 -25.98 2.69 -12.06
#